data_4e40dfd6056b17c086e89bdc4f9aa1e2
#
_entry.id   4e40dfd6056b17c086e89bdc4f9aa1e2
#
_cell.length_a   1.000
_cell.length_b   1.000
_cell.length_c   1.000
_cell.angle_alpha   90.00
_cell.angle_beta   90.00
_cell.angle_gamma   90.00
#
_symmetry.space_group_name_H-M   'P 1'
#
loop_
_entity.id
_entity.type
_entity.pdbx_description
1 polymer ?
#
loop_
_entity_poly.entity_id
_entity_poly.type
_entity_poly.pdbx_seq_one_letter_code
_entity_poly.pdbx_strand_id
1 'polypeptide(L)'
;MRAARRVVGSLLAAAVGLAAAPPALAQATAAAARDGKGFIPTPVFSEQEDRTLLALFDGLRVADVTDGMDALGRQNVGLMDPAVRPLWKDTRDYSHRFVGIAVTARYVPTQRPAAGKRPVEDYDRWSGDWYDTLSPEPFQDLIRPGTALVIDDAERADVGSIGSNNIMAWKLRGAVGVVTDATARDTDEIATERMPLYFRRPGRGIRPGRNEIESVNRPVVCGGVLVIPGDVVVADGDGVLVVPRAVAADAARYARRILSGDTEGRRKLYEKLGLPKDKSVE
;
A
#
# COMPACT_ATOMS: atom_id res chain seq x y z
N MET A 1 72.66 35.32 -28.75
CA MET A 1 72.10 36.06 -27.62
C MET A 1 70.64 36.41 -27.90
N ARG A 2 69.69 35.69 -27.34
CA ARG A 2 68.29 36.10 -27.29
C ARG A 2 67.71 35.65 -25.95
N ALA A 3 67.28 36.62 -25.17
CA ALA A 3 66.78 36.48 -23.83
C ALA A 3 65.33 35.90 -23.84
N ALA A 4 65.09 34.90 -23.05
CA ALA A 4 63.76 34.34 -22.78
C ALA A 4 63.06 35.15 -21.69
N ARG A 5 61.94 35.76 -22.01
CA ARG A 5 61.01 36.35 -21.03
C ARG A 5 60.14 35.28 -20.42
N ARG A 6 60.21 35.07 -19.11
CA ARG A 6 59.25 34.30 -18.33
C ARG A 6 58.01 35.15 -18.06
N VAL A 7 56.86 34.67 -18.52
CA VAL A 7 55.54 35.20 -18.12
C VAL A 7 55.09 34.42 -16.89
N VAL A 8 55.00 35.14 -15.78
CA VAL A 8 54.38 34.59 -14.54
C VAL A 8 52.89 34.88 -14.61
N GLY A 9 52.12 33.83 -14.87
CA GLY A 9 50.65 33.91 -14.79
C GLY A 9 50.17 33.72 -13.34
N SER A 10 49.60 34.78 -12.77
CA SER A 10 48.92 34.71 -11.48
C SER A 10 47.55 34.06 -11.65
N LEU A 11 47.39 32.87 -11.10
CA LEU A 11 46.06 32.24 -10.90
C LEU A 11 45.36 32.91 -9.72
N LEU A 12 44.37 33.75 -9.97
CA LEU A 12 43.37 34.13 -8.97
C LEU A 12 42.44 32.96 -8.70
N ALA A 13 42.59 32.32 -7.56
CA ALA A 13 41.59 31.37 -7.05
C ALA A 13 40.42 32.21 -6.47
N ALA A 14 39.28 32.18 -7.18
CA ALA A 14 38.03 32.73 -6.64
C ALA A 14 37.50 31.75 -5.58
N ALA A 15 37.67 32.09 -4.30
CA ALA A 15 37.00 31.41 -3.22
C ALA A 15 35.52 31.78 -3.24
N VAL A 16 34.66 30.85 -3.72
CA VAL A 16 33.22 30.96 -3.56
C VAL A 16 32.93 30.70 -2.08
N GLY A 17 32.80 31.77 -1.30
CA GLY A 17 32.36 31.69 0.08
C GLY A 17 30.90 31.22 0.11
N LEU A 18 30.63 29.99 0.55
CA LEU A 18 29.28 29.60 0.98
C LEU A 18 28.94 30.50 2.18
N ALA A 19 28.08 31.49 1.95
CA ALA A 19 27.47 32.25 3.02
C ALA A 19 26.60 31.29 3.85
N ALA A 20 27.01 31.03 5.09
CA ALA A 20 26.20 30.27 6.03
C ALA A 20 24.88 31.03 6.26
N ALA A 21 23.75 30.38 6.06
CA ALA A 21 22.44 30.94 6.36
C ALA A 21 22.39 31.40 7.82
N PRO A 22 21.74 32.55 8.13
CA PRO A 22 21.65 33.04 9.48
C PRO A 22 20.98 31.97 10.40
N PRO A 23 21.42 31.85 11.66
CA PRO A 23 21.03 30.76 12.56
C PRO A 23 19.51 30.63 12.76
N ALA A 24 18.77 31.73 12.71
CA ALA A 24 17.31 31.72 12.81
C ALA A 24 16.62 31.03 11.62
N LEU A 25 17.12 31.21 10.39
CA LEU A 25 16.60 30.57 9.19
C LEU A 25 16.89 29.07 9.21
N ALA A 26 18.07 28.66 9.65
CA ALA A 26 18.45 27.25 9.78
C ALA A 26 17.60 26.55 10.85
N GLN A 27 17.27 27.18 11.95
CA GLN A 27 16.40 26.66 13.00
C GLN A 27 14.94 26.52 12.51
N ALA A 28 14.41 27.51 11.79
CA ALA A 28 13.08 27.48 11.22
C ALA A 28 12.93 26.35 10.17
N THR A 29 13.97 26.12 9.35
CA THR A 29 13.99 25.03 8.36
C THR A 29 14.03 23.66 9.02
N ALA A 30 14.84 23.49 10.09
CA ALA A 30 14.92 22.24 10.85
C ALA A 30 13.61 21.94 11.58
N ALA A 31 12.93 22.94 12.14
CA ALA A 31 11.61 22.79 12.74
C ALA A 31 10.57 22.38 11.68
N ALA A 32 10.53 23.08 10.53
CA ALA A 32 9.62 22.76 9.44
C ALA A 32 9.81 21.32 8.90
N ALA A 33 11.06 20.85 8.80
CA ALA A 33 11.35 19.47 8.40
C ALA A 33 10.87 18.47 9.44
N ARG A 34 11.03 18.72 10.74
CA ARG A 34 10.50 17.86 11.81
C ARG A 34 8.99 17.84 11.84
N ASP A 35 8.34 18.95 11.56
CA ASP A 35 6.87 19.05 11.48
C ASP A 35 6.29 18.45 10.20
N GLY A 36 7.11 17.92 9.30
CA GLY A 36 6.69 17.33 8.04
C GLY A 36 6.21 18.33 7.01
N LYS A 37 6.53 19.63 7.15
CA LYS A 37 6.21 20.64 6.15
C LYS A 37 7.01 20.38 4.87
N GLY A 38 6.30 20.36 3.72
CA GLY A 38 6.88 20.01 2.42
C GLY A 38 6.91 18.50 2.13
N PHE A 39 6.37 17.67 3.01
CA PHE A 39 6.16 16.25 2.74
C PHE A 39 4.92 16.05 1.84
N ILE A 40 4.76 14.83 1.32
CA ILE A 40 3.60 14.48 0.51
C ILE A 40 2.33 14.76 1.33
N PRO A 41 1.38 15.56 0.84
CA PRO A 41 0.14 15.84 1.54
C PRO A 41 -0.68 14.58 1.76
N THR A 42 -1.31 14.48 2.91
CA THR A 42 -2.24 13.39 3.25
C THR A 42 -3.63 14.00 3.50
N PRO A 43 -4.41 14.28 2.45
CA PRO A 43 -5.72 14.88 2.61
C PRO A 43 -6.70 13.91 3.26
N VAL A 44 -7.67 14.46 3.99
CA VAL A 44 -8.76 13.70 4.61
C VAL A 44 -10.01 13.85 3.73
N PHE A 45 -10.63 12.73 3.42
CA PHE A 45 -11.86 12.66 2.62
C PHE A 45 -13.03 12.18 3.48
N SER A 46 -14.22 12.68 3.18
CA SER A 46 -15.44 12.23 3.83
C SER A 46 -15.83 10.83 3.35
N GLU A 47 -16.60 10.13 4.15
CA GLU A 47 -17.15 8.82 3.79
C GLU A 47 -18.05 8.91 2.54
N GLN A 48 -18.75 10.03 2.34
CA GLN A 48 -19.58 10.24 1.15
C GLN A 48 -18.74 10.38 -0.12
N GLU A 49 -17.60 11.09 -0.07
CA GLU A 49 -16.68 11.20 -1.21
C GLU A 49 -16.10 9.82 -1.56
N ASP A 50 -15.77 9.02 -0.55
CA ASP A 50 -15.25 7.65 -0.77
C ASP A 50 -16.32 6.76 -1.40
N ARG A 51 -17.54 6.75 -0.89
CA ARG A 51 -18.63 5.95 -1.47
C ARG A 51 -18.92 6.36 -2.92
N THR A 52 -18.92 7.66 -3.20
CA THR A 52 -19.17 8.16 -4.55
C THR A 52 -18.07 7.71 -5.51
N LEU A 53 -16.82 7.77 -5.07
CA LEU A 53 -15.67 7.33 -5.88
C LEU A 53 -15.68 5.81 -6.09
N LEU A 54 -15.89 5.03 -5.04
CA LEU A 54 -15.92 3.56 -5.12
C LEU A 54 -17.02 3.04 -6.05
N ALA A 55 -18.18 3.70 -6.09
CA ALA A 55 -19.27 3.33 -7.00
C ALA A 55 -18.87 3.37 -8.49
N LEU A 56 -17.87 4.18 -8.87
CA LEU A 56 -17.38 4.22 -10.24
C LEU A 56 -16.56 2.96 -10.60
N PHE A 57 -16.02 2.27 -9.61
CA PHE A 57 -15.18 1.09 -9.76
C PHE A 57 -15.95 -0.22 -9.65
N ASP A 58 -17.24 -0.19 -9.36
CA ASP A 58 -18.03 -1.41 -9.19
C ASP A 58 -17.89 -2.35 -10.39
N GLY A 59 -17.50 -3.61 -10.14
CA GLY A 59 -17.28 -4.65 -11.15
C GLY A 59 -16.05 -4.46 -12.06
N LEU A 60 -15.26 -3.38 -11.91
CA LEU A 60 -14.02 -3.20 -12.67
C LEU A 60 -12.93 -4.16 -12.17
N ARG A 61 -12.12 -4.66 -13.12
CA ARG A 61 -10.98 -5.56 -12.89
C ARG A 61 -9.67 -4.77 -12.91
N VAL A 62 -8.63 -5.36 -12.34
CA VAL A 62 -7.26 -4.79 -12.44
C VAL A 62 -6.90 -4.49 -13.89
N ALA A 63 -7.14 -5.42 -14.82
CA ALA A 63 -6.86 -5.22 -16.24
C ALA A 63 -7.59 -4.00 -16.82
N ASP A 64 -8.90 -3.86 -16.57
CA ASP A 64 -9.69 -2.73 -17.09
C ASP A 64 -9.16 -1.38 -16.58
N VAL A 65 -8.83 -1.34 -15.27
CA VAL A 65 -8.33 -0.11 -14.64
C VAL A 65 -6.91 0.20 -15.06
N THR A 66 -6.07 -0.80 -15.30
CA THR A 66 -4.72 -0.63 -15.88
C THR A 66 -4.81 0.02 -17.25
N ASP A 67 -5.68 -0.50 -18.14
CA ASP A 67 -5.92 0.09 -19.45
C ASP A 67 -6.47 1.54 -19.35
N GLY A 68 -7.32 1.78 -18.33
CA GLY A 68 -7.80 3.13 -18.02
C GLY A 68 -6.67 4.07 -17.59
N MET A 69 -5.71 3.60 -16.81
CA MET A 69 -4.52 4.35 -16.42
C MET A 69 -3.60 4.61 -17.63
N ASP A 70 -3.44 3.64 -18.53
CA ASP A 70 -2.69 3.79 -19.78
C ASP A 70 -3.30 4.85 -20.68
N ALA A 71 -4.64 4.89 -20.80
CA ALA A 71 -5.35 5.92 -21.54
C ALA A 71 -5.12 7.33 -20.97
N LEU A 72 -4.77 7.44 -19.69
CA LEU A 72 -4.39 8.70 -19.04
C LEU A 72 -2.88 9.01 -19.13
N GLY A 73 -2.11 8.22 -19.88
CA GLY A 73 -0.66 8.38 -19.99
C GLY A 73 0.10 8.00 -18.73
N ARG A 74 -0.44 7.08 -17.91
CA ARG A 74 0.14 6.64 -16.64
C ARG A 74 0.54 5.17 -16.66
N GLN A 75 1.22 4.74 -17.73
CA GLN A 75 1.72 3.40 -17.88
C GLN A 75 2.60 2.99 -16.69
N ASN A 76 2.36 1.79 -16.18
CA ASN A 76 3.08 1.19 -15.04
C ASN A 76 2.96 1.96 -13.71
N VAL A 77 2.13 2.99 -13.61
CA VAL A 77 1.86 3.68 -12.35
C VAL A 77 0.89 2.86 -11.52
N GLY A 78 1.28 2.55 -10.29
CA GLY A 78 0.41 1.88 -9.32
C GLY A 78 0.36 0.36 -9.40
N LEU A 79 1.02 -0.27 -10.37
CA LEU A 79 1.12 -1.73 -10.45
C LEU A 79 2.10 -2.25 -9.40
N MET A 80 1.59 -2.99 -8.42
CA MET A 80 2.43 -3.60 -7.39
C MET A 80 3.23 -4.78 -7.95
N ASP A 81 4.34 -5.08 -7.29
CA ASP A 81 5.17 -6.27 -7.56
C ASP A 81 4.28 -7.51 -7.71
N PRO A 82 4.40 -8.28 -8.80
CA PRO A 82 3.58 -9.47 -9.05
C PRO A 82 3.78 -10.60 -8.03
N ALA A 83 4.74 -10.49 -7.10
CA ALA A 83 4.83 -11.37 -5.95
C ALA A 83 3.74 -11.10 -4.89
N VAL A 84 3.12 -9.92 -4.88
CA VAL A 84 1.96 -9.62 -4.03
C VAL A 84 0.72 -10.25 -4.68
N ARG A 85 0.27 -11.37 -4.14
CA ARG A 85 -0.77 -12.22 -4.73
C ARG A 85 -1.90 -12.50 -3.77
N PRO A 86 -3.12 -12.80 -4.30
CA PRO A 86 -4.22 -13.23 -3.44
C PRO A 86 -3.88 -14.55 -2.74
N LEU A 87 -4.27 -14.66 -1.48
CA LEU A 87 -4.14 -15.89 -0.69
C LEU A 87 -4.89 -17.06 -1.33
N TRP A 88 -6.06 -16.79 -1.91
CA TRP A 88 -6.84 -17.76 -2.68
C TRP A 88 -7.46 -17.13 -3.92
N LYS A 89 -7.93 -17.96 -4.87
CA LYS A 89 -8.71 -17.50 -6.01
C LYS A 89 -10.06 -18.22 -6.02
N ASP A 90 -11.12 -17.44 -6.09
CA ASP A 90 -12.48 -17.91 -6.33
C ASP A 90 -12.84 -17.58 -7.78
N THR A 91 -12.90 -18.61 -8.62
CA THR A 91 -13.20 -18.45 -10.06
C THR A 91 -14.69 -18.48 -10.38
N ARG A 92 -15.54 -18.73 -9.38
CA ARG A 92 -16.98 -18.75 -9.54
C ARG A 92 -17.62 -17.43 -9.20
N ASP A 93 -17.36 -16.94 -7.98
CA ASP A 93 -18.02 -15.76 -7.44
C ASP A 93 -17.07 -14.55 -7.34
N TYR A 94 -15.77 -14.78 -7.63
CA TYR A 94 -14.71 -13.77 -7.55
C TYR A 94 -14.60 -13.10 -6.18
N SER A 95 -14.97 -13.80 -5.11
CA SER A 95 -14.98 -13.27 -3.74
C SER A 95 -13.60 -12.89 -3.18
N HIS A 96 -12.53 -13.20 -3.89
CA HIS A 96 -11.16 -12.74 -3.61
C HIS A 96 -10.88 -11.32 -4.14
N ARG A 97 -11.76 -10.74 -4.97
CA ARG A 97 -11.61 -9.40 -5.53
C ARG A 97 -12.11 -8.35 -4.56
N PHE A 98 -11.48 -7.20 -4.58
CA PHE A 98 -12.02 -6.02 -3.91
C PHE A 98 -11.58 -4.74 -4.60
N VAL A 99 -12.35 -3.68 -4.34
CA VAL A 99 -11.97 -2.29 -4.56
C VAL A 99 -12.19 -1.56 -3.25
N GLY A 100 -11.23 -0.75 -2.82
CA GLY A 100 -11.33 -0.02 -1.55
C GLY A 100 -10.50 1.24 -1.52
N ILE A 101 -10.76 2.09 -0.52
CA ILE A 101 -9.98 3.30 -0.24
C ILE A 101 -8.84 2.95 0.71
N ALA A 102 -7.64 3.35 0.36
CA ALA A 102 -6.44 3.05 1.13
C ALA A 102 -6.44 3.74 2.50
N VAL A 103 -6.34 2.93 3.55
CA VAL A 103 -5.85 3.30 4.88
C VAL A 103 -4.52 2.59 5.07
N THR A 104 -3.48 3.34 5.42
CA THR A 104 -2.11 2.80 5.45
C THR A 104 -1.60 2.65 6.88
N ALA A 105 -0.72 1.67 7.07
CA ALA A 105 0.07 1.50 8.28
C ALA A 105 1.49 1.08 7.91
N ARG A 106 2.46 1.51 8.70
CA ARG A 106 3.85 1.10 8.53
C ARG A 106 4.42 0.55 9.81
N TYR A 107 4.95 -0.67 9.73
CA TYR A 107 5.72 -1.31 10.77
C TYR A 107 7.19 -1.39 10.34
N VAL A 108 8.09 -1.24 11.29
CA VAL A 108 9.54 -1.27 11.07
C VAL A 108 10.20 -2.28 12.00
N PRO A 109 11.37 -2.84 11.65
CA PRO A 109 12.11 -3.73 12.53
C PRO A 109 12.46 -3.04 13.85
N THR A 110 12.27 -3.76 14.97
CA THR A 110 12.70 -3.27 16.28
C THR A 110 14.22 -3.19 16.39
N GLN A 111 14.72 -2.20 17.13
CA GLN A 111 16.12 -2.12 17.57
C GLN A 111 16.33 -2.64 19.00
N ARG A 112 15.26 -3.17 19.63
CA ARG A 112 15.33 -3.69 20.99
C ARG A 112 16.06 -5.04 20.99
N PRO A 113 16.80 -5.36 22.08
CA PRO A 113 17.47 -6.64 22.20
C PRO A 113 16.45 -7.79 22.21
N ALA A 114 16.89 -8.96 21.71
CA ALA A 114 16.06 -10.15 21.74
C ALA A 114 15.62 -10.47 23.17
N ALA A 115 14.35 -10.78 23.32
CA ALA A 115 13.80 -11.25 24.59
C ALA A 115 14.38 -12.65 24.90
N GLY A 116 14.99 -12.82 26.07
CA GLY A 116 15.44 -14.10 26.55
C GLY A 116 14.28 -15.06 26.86
N LYS A 117 14.60 -16.31 27.22
CA LYS A 117 13.62 -17.29 27.70
C LYS A 117 12.85 -16.73 28.90
N ARG A 118 11.54 -16.89 28.91
CA ARG A 118 10.64 -16.43 29.96
C ARG A 118 9.70 -17.55 30.43
N PRO A 119 9.23 -17.55 31.67
CA PRO A 119 8.05 -18.31 32.08
C PRO A 119 6.83 -17.91 31.22
N VAL A 120 5.84 -18.80 31.10
CA VAL A 120 4.67 -18.58 30.24
C VAL A 120 3.92 -17.32 30.64
N GLU A 121 3.69 -17.11 31.93
CA GLU A 121 2.95 -15.97 32.47
C GLU A 121 3.66 -14.64 32.19
N ASP A 122 4.99 -14.63 32.24
CA ASP A 122 5.80 -13.45 31.91
C ASP A 122 5.86 -13.21 30.41
N TYR A 123 5.80 -14.29 29.61
CA TYR A 123 5.74 -14.19 28.17
C TYR A 123 4.43 -13.55 27.70
N ASP A 124 3.29 -13.98 28.26
CA ASP A 124 1.97 -13.44 27.89
C ASP A 124 1.88 -11.95 28.23
N ARG A 125 2.34 -11.57 29.43
CA ARG A 125 2.41 -10.15 29.84
C ARG A 125 3.30 -9.35 28.90
N TRP A 126 4.51 -9.80 28.64
CA TRP A 126 5.46 -9.13 27.76
C TRP A 126 4.93 -9.00 26.33
N SER A 127 4.30 -10.02 25.78
CA SER A 127 3.74 -9.97 24.42
C SER A 127 2.51 -9.05 24.36
N GLY A 128 1.68 -9.05 25.37
CA GLY A 128 0.55 -8.13 25.51
C GLY A 128 1.02 -6.66 25.55
N ASP A 129 1.96 -6.35 26.46
CA ASP A 129 2.56 -5.01 26.56
C ASP A 129 3.17 -4.54 25.24
N TRP A 130 3.77 -5.46 24.46
CA TRP A 130 4.32 -5.13 23.15
C TRP A 130 3.22 -4.76 22.15
N TYR A 131 2.16 -5.56 22.07
CA TYR A 131 1.01 -5.26 21.21
C TYR A 131 0.34 -3.94 21.59
N ASP A 132 0.25 -3.62 22.85
CA ASP A 132 -0.43 -2.42 23.33
C ASP A 132 0.41 -1.15 23.14
N THR A 133 1.73 -1.25 23.22
CA THR A 133 2.61 -0.06 23.31
C THR A 133 3.56 0.11 22.14
N LEU A 134 4.06 -0.97 21.55
CA LEU A 134 5.11 -0.91 20.52
C LEU A 134 4.59 -1.27 19.13
N SER A 135 3.64 -2.17 19.07
CA SER A 135 3.10 -2.66 17.80
C SER A 135 1.56 -2.68 17.80
N PRO A 136 0.89 -1.59 18.28
CA PRO A 136 -0.56 -1.49 18.27
C PRO A 136 -1.13 -1.33 16.87
N GLU A 137 -2.44 -1.30 16.78
CA GLU A 137 -3.21 -1.13 15.54
C GLU A 137 -4.10 0.13 15.58
N PRO A 138 -3.55 1.34 15.77
CA PRO A 138 -4.37 2.55 15.87
C PRO A 138 -5.10 2.90 14.57
N PHE A 139 -4.72 2.31 13.44
CA PHE A 139 -5.45 2.43 12.18
C PHE A 139 -6.85 1.80 12.21
N GLN A 140 -7.16 0.95 13.20
CA GLN A 140 -8.50 0.36 13.33
C GLN A 140 -9.61 1.43 13.45
N ASP A 141 -9.30 2.57 14.07
CA ASP A 141 -10.25 3.68 14.22
C ASP A 141 -10.49 4.46 12.92
N LEU A 142 -9.69 4.21 11.91
CA LEU A 142 -9.84 4.79 10.57
C LEU A 142 -10.58 3.86 9.61
N ILE A 143 -10.82 2.61 10.00
CA ILE A 143 -11.54 1.65 9.16
C ILE A 143 -13.02 2.03 9.12
N ARG A 144 -13.54 2.12 7.91
CA ARG A 144 -14.95 2.35 7.61
C ARG A 144 -15.37 1.51 6.39
N PRO A 145 -16.68 1.37 6.09
CA PRO A 145 -17.12 0.60 4.93
C PRO A 145 -16.41 1.00 3.64
N GLY A 146 -15.81 0.03 2.96
CA GLY A 146 -15.03 0.25 1.74
C GLY A 146 -13.53 0.52 1.97
N THR A 147 -13.01 0.36 3.19
CA THR A 147 -11.56 0.52 3.46
C THR A 147 -10.75 -0.65 2.91
N ALA A 148 -9.70 -0.35 2.14
CA ALA A 148 -8.58 -1.24 1.83
C ALA A 148 -7.43 -0.95 2.80
N LEU A 149 -7.03 -1.91 3.61
CA LEU A 149 -5.85 -1.77 4.46
C LEU A 149 -4.59 -2.05 3.66
N VAL A 150 -3.64 -1.12 3.64
CA VAL A 150 -2.34 -1.29 3.00
C VAL A 150 -1.26 -1.19 4.07
N ILE A 151 -0.59 -2.30 4.31
CA ILE A 151 0.37 -2.44 5.41
C ILE A 151 1.77 -2.66 4.84
N ASP A 152 2.64 -1.65 4.99
CA ASP A 152 4.07 -1.75 4.79
C ASP A 152 4.69 -2.31 6.07
N ASP A 153 5.36 -3.44 6.00
CA ASP A 153 5.90 -4.12 7.19
C ASP A 153 7.33 -4.64 6.94
N ALA A 154 7.98 -5.04 8.03
CA ALA A 154 9.36 -5.48 8.04
C ALA A 154 9.58 -6.76 7.20
N GLU A 155 10.03 -6.59 5.98
CA GLU A 155 10.17 -7.67 4.98
C GLU A 155 11.14 -8.80 5.38
N ARG A 156 12.16 -8.49 6.18
CA ARG A 156 13.26 -9.41 6.48
C ARG A 156 12.98 -10.36 7.64
N ALA A 157 12.00 -10.06 8.46
CA ALA A 157 11.63 -10.90 9.58
C ALA A 157 10.49 -11.84 9.18
N ASP A 158 10.50 -13.06 9.70
CA ASP A 158 9.38 -14.00 9.57
C ASP A 158 8.26 -13.59 10.55
N VAL A 159 7.64 -12.45 10.26
CA VAL A 159 6.61 -11.84 11.10
C VAL A 159 5.26 -11.99 10.43
N GLY A 160 4.47 -12.95 10.85
CA GLY A 160 3.07 -13.02 10.48
C GLY A 160 2.27 -11.92 11.19
N SER A 161 2.48 -10.66 10.80
CA SER A 161 1.87 -9.48 11.45
C SER A 161 0.36 -9.46 11.33
N ILE A 162 -0.17 -10.11 10.31
CA ILE A 162 -1.59 -10.22 10.02
C ILE A 162 -2.01 -11.65 10.33
N GLY A 163 -2.94 -11.81 11.26
CA GLY A 163 -3.55 -13.09 11.61
C GLY A 163 -5.06 -13.08 11.42
N SER A 164 -5.71 -14.23 11.56
CA SER A 164 -7.15 -14.39 11.35
C SER A 164 -7.99 -13.48 12.27
N ASN A 165 -7.65 -13.39 13.55
CA ASN A 165 -8.34 -12.52 14.49
C ASN A 165 -8.27 -11.03 14.09
N ASN A 166 -7.11 -10.56 13.60
CA ASN A 166 -6.95 -9.20 13.11
C ASN A 166 -7.90 -8.96 11.92
N ILE A 167 -7.86 -9.85 10.94
CA ILE A 167 -8.69 -9.78 9.73
C ILE A 167 -10.18 -9.75 10.06
N MET A 168 -10.65 -10.59 10.96
CA MET A 168 -12.04 -10.60 11.41
C MET A 168 -12.44 -9.28 12.07
N ALA A 169 -11.59 -8.75 12.95
CA ALA A 169 -11.85 -7.46 13.61
C ALA A 169 -11.91 -6.30 12.59
N TRP A 170 -11.03 -6.29 11.59
CA TRP A 170 -11.03 -5.28 10.54
C TRP A 170 -12.23 -5.42 9.58
N LYS A 171 -12.60 -6.65 9.22
CA LYS A 171 -13.80 -6.94 8.43
C LYS A 171 -15.07 -6.45 9.12
N LEU A 172 -15.20 -6.69 10.42
CA LEU A 172 -16.33 -6.21 11.24
C LEU A 172 -16.47 -4.69 11.21
N ARG A 173 -15.36 -3.95 11.09
CA ARG A 173 -15.33 -2.48 10.99
C ARG A 173 -15.60 -1.97 9.57
N GLY A 174 -15.63 -2.85 8.57
CA GLY A 174 -15.93 -2.48 7.18
C GLY A 174 -14.76 -2.52 6.20
N ALA A 175 -13.60 -3.09 6.60
CA ALA A 175 -12.52 -3.36 5.65
C ALA A 175 -12.98 -4.39 4.60
N VAL A 176 -12.65 -4.12 3.34
CA VAL A 176 -13.01 -4.96 2.19
C VAL A 176 -11.85 -5.80 1.68
N GLY A 177 -10.62 -5.47 2.04
CA GLY A 177 -9.42 -6.21 1.67
C GLY A 177 -8.19 -5.70 2.39
N VAL A 178 -7.15 -6.51 2.38
CA VAL A 178 -5.84 -6.21 2.98
C VAL A 178 -4.76 -6.47 1.96
N VAL A 179 -3.82 -5.55 1.84
CA VAL A 179 -2.61 -5.67 1.01
C VAL A 179 -1.39 -5.46 1.88
N THR A 180 -0.41 -6.34 1.74
CA THR A 180 0.91 -6.15 2.33
C THR A 180 1.98 -6.74 1.42
N ASP A 181 3.12 -6.11 1.34
CA ASP A 181 4.30 -6.70 0.68
C ASP A 181 5.16 -7.55 1.62
N ALA A 182 4.72 -7.72 2.84
CA ALA A 182 5.32 -8.59 3.84
C ALA A 182 4.60 -9.94 3.96
N THR A 183 4.34 -10.39 5.17
CA THR A 183 3.84 -11.73 5.47
C THR A 183 2.59 -11.69 6.35
N ALA A 184 1.76 -12.72 6.23
CA ALA A 184 0.62 -13.00 7.10
C ALA A 184 0.69 -14.44 7.61
N ARG A 185 0.00 -14.74 8.70
CA ARG A 185 -0.14 -16.09 9.26
C ARG A 185 -1.62 -16.49 9.35
N ASP A 186 -1.91 -17.66 9.88
CA ASP A 186 -3.27 -18.21 10.01
C ASP A 186 -3.98 -18.24 8.64
N THR A 187 -3.25 -18.63 7.60
CA THR A 187 -3.69 -18.48 6.21
C THR A 187 -4.87 -19.39 5.86
N ASP A 188 -5.01 -20.53 6.52
CA ASP A 188 -6.11 -21.46 6.32
C ASP A 188 -7.43 -20.89 6.87
N GLU A 189 -7.36 -20.28 8.04
CA GLU A 189 -8.48 -19.60 8.68
C GLU A 189 -8.90 -18.38 7.87
N ILE A 190 -7.95 -17.52 7.46
CA ILE A 190 -8.22 -16.32 6.65
C ILE A 190 -8.91 -16.71 5.32
N ALA A 191 -8.48 -17.79 4.68
CA ALA A 191 -9.11 -18.29 3.46
C ALA A 191 -10.56 -18.74 3.72
N THR A 192 -10.81 -19.37 4.87
CA THR A 192 -12.15 -19.82 5.30
C THR A 192 -13.05 -18.62 5.62
N GLU A 193 -12.53 -17.60 6.26
CA GLU A 193 -13.22 -16.35 6.61
C GLU A 193 -13.56 -15.47 5.39
N ARG A 194 -12.98 -15.79 4.25
CA ARG A 194 -13.21 -15.10 2.98
C ARG A 194 -13.00 -13.57 3.08
N MET A 195 -11.95 -13.16 3.73
CA MET A 195 -11.45 -11.78 3.66
C MET A 195 -10.34 -11.72 2.62
N PRO A 196 -10.45 -10.91 1.56
CA PRO A 196 -9.40 -10.77 0.57
C PRO A 196 -8.08 -10.31 1.20
N LEU A 197 -7.04 -11.13 1.04
CA LEU A 197 -5.69 -10.84 1.49
C LEU A 197 -4.73 -11.01 0.31
N TYR A 198 -3.95 -9.96 0.02
CA TYR A 198 -2.89 -9.94 -0.97
C TYR A 198 -1.56 -9.71 -0.26
N PHE A 199 -0.62 -10.64 -0.42
CA PHE A 199 0.62 -10.67 0.34
C PHE A 199 1.71 -11.43 -0.42
N ARG A 200 2.97 -11.30 0.01
CA ARG A 200 4.08 -11.99 -0.66
C ARG A 200 4.15 -13.47 -0.30
N ARG A 201 4.02 -13.81 0.99
CA ARG A 201 4.23 -15.18 1.48
C ARG A 201 3.69 -15.35 2.91
N PRO A 202 3.42 -16.59 3.33
CA PRO A 202 3.12 -16.87 4.73
C PRO A 202 4.31 -16.52 5.66
N GLY A 203 4.00 -15.98 6.83
CA GLY A 203 4.90 -15.78 7.95
C GLY A 203 4.45 -16.60 9.16
N ARG A 204 5.30 -16.76 10.16
CA ARG A 204 5.05 -17.68 11.29
C ARG A 204 5.15 -17.03 12.65
N GLY A 205 5.99 -16.01 12.79
CA GLY A 205 6.21 -15.34 14.05
C GLY A 205 5.13 -14.33 14.39
N ILE A 206 5.13 -13.86 15.65
CA ILE A 206 4.31 -12.74 16.10
C ILE A 206 5.09 -11.43 16.02
N ARG A 207 4.40 -10.28 16.07
CA ARG A 207 5.01 -8.95 16.10
C ARG A 207 5.93 -8.70 17.31
N PRO A 208 5.59 -9.12 18.55
CA PRO A 208 6.44 -8.94 19.71
C PRO A 208 7.88 -9.41 19.50
N GLY A 209 8.83 -8.51 19.79
CA GLY A 209 10.26 -8.73 19.60
C GLY A 209 10.78 -8.62 18.17
N ARG A 210 9.91 -8.24 17.18
CA ARG A 210 10.29 -8.18 15.76
C ARG A 210 10.03 -6.85 15.10
N ASN A 211 8.86 -6.27 15.28
CA ASN A 211 8.52 -4.99 14.67
C ASN A 211 7.82 -4.04 15.64
N GLU A 212 7.85 -2.77 15.27
CA GLU A 212 7.18 -1.67 15.98
C GLU A 212 6.39 -0.85 14.96
N ILE A 213 5.28 -0.23 15.40
CA ILE A 213 4.51 0.69 14.53
C ILE A 213 5.30 1.99 14.36
N GLU A 214 5.50 2.42 13.12
CA GLU A 214 6.19 3.68 12.81
C GLU A 214 5.19 4.78 12.51
N SER A 215 4.18 4.48 11.66
CA SER A 215 3.18 5.48 11.30
C SER A 215 1.86 4.84 10.88
N VAL A 216 0.81 5.65 10.94
CA VAL A 216 -0.53 5.31 10.48
C VAL A 216 -1.06 6.44 9.61
N ASN A 217 -1.76 6.05 8.54
CA ASN A 217 -2.39 6.96 7.59
C ASN A 217 -1.42 8.02 7.03
N ARG A 218 -0.22 7.55 6.71
CA ARG A 218 0.84 8.31 6.02
C ARG A 218 1.17 7.61 4.70
N PRO A 219 1.80 8.31 3.74
CA PRO A 219 2.28 7.65 2.53
C PRO A 219 3.25 6.50 2.86
N VAL A 220 3.03 5.34 2.25
CA VAL A 220 3.86 4.13 2.40
C VAL A 220 4.32 3.63 1.05
N VAL A 221 5.31 2.74 1.03
CA VAL A 221 5.68 1.97 -0.16
C VAL A 221 5.29 0.52 0.06
N CYS A 222 4.37 0.00 -0.74
CA CYS A 222 3.93 -1.38 -0.67
C CYS A 222 4.03 -2.00 -2.06
N GLY A 223 4.66 -3.16 -2.16
CA GLY A 223 4.90 -3.82 -3.45
C GLY A 223 5.63 -2.96 -4.47
N GLY A 224 6.53 -2.07 -4.02
CA GLY A 224 7.25 -1.12 -4.90
C GLY A 224 6.44 0.09 -5.34
N VAL A 225 5.20 0.25 -4.88
CA VAL A 225 4.29 1.34 -5.25
C VAL A 225 4.10 2.31 -4.09
N LEU A 226 4.15 3.61 -4.38
CA LEU A 226 3.72 4.65 -3.45
C LEU A 226 2.20 4.56 -3.27
N VAL A 227 1.75 4.43 -2.03
CA VAL A 227 0.33 4.46 -1.65
C VAL A 227 0.10 5.65 -0.73
N ILE A 228 -0.77 6.55 -1.14
CA ILE A 228 -1.18 7.69 -0.33
C ILE A 228 -2.56 7.38 0.29
N PRO A 229 -2.80 7.65 1.58
CA PRO A 229 -4.13 7.49 2.17
C PRO A 229 -5.19 8.18 1.33
N GLY A 230 -6.27 7.45 1.00
CA GLY A 230 -7.32 7.93 0.11
C GLY A 230 -7.21 7.51 -1.35
N ASP A 231 -6.09 6.92 -1.79
CA ASP A 231 -5.99 6.28 -3.11
C ASP A 231 -6.97 5.11 -3.24
N VAL A 232 -7.32 4.77 -4.47
CA VAL A 232 -8.16 3.59 -4.74
C VAL A 232 -7.27 2.37 -4.96
N VAL A 233 -7.53 1.30 -4.21
CA VAL A 233 -6.86 0.00 -4.37
C VAL A 233 -7.80 -0.95 -5.08
N VAL A 234 -7.37 -1.48 -6.22
CA VAL A 234 -8.08 -2.50 -7.00
C VAL A 234 -7.28 -3.79 -6.96
N ALA A 235 -7.91 -4.90 -6.60
CA ALA A 235 -7.23 -6.17 -6.44
C ALA A 235 -8.07 -7.34 -6.97
N ASP A 236 -7.44 -8.21 -7.77
CA ASP A 236 -8.04 -9.41 -8.32
C ASP A 236 -6.99 -10.51 -8.60
N GLY A 237 -7.36 -11.52 -9.39
CA GLY A 237 -6.49 -12.64 -9.74
C GLY A 237 -5.18 -12.25 -10.45
N ASP A 238 -5.08 -11.05 -11.00
CA ASP A 238 -3.90 -10.55 -11.71
C ASP A 238 -2.95 -9.79 -10.78
N GLY A 239 -3.42 -9.39 -9.60
CA GLY A 239 -2.60 -8.71 -8.59
C GLY A 239 -3.28 -7.49 -7.99
N VAL A 240 -2.50 -6.45 -7.71
CA VAL A 240 -2.95 -5.21 -7.06
C VAL A 240 -2.51 -3.99 -7.88
N LEU A 241 -3.46 -3.09 -8.10
CA LEU A 241 -3.24 -1.78 -8.70
C LEU A 241 -3.68 -0.69 -7.72
N VAL A 242 -2.85 0.32 -7.52
CA VAL A 242 -3.17 1.54 -6.79
C VAL A 242 -3.42 2.67 -7.76
N VAL A 243 -4.59 3.27 -7.68
CA VAL A 243 -4.96 4.41 -8.52
C VAL A 243 -4.88 5.69 -7.71
N PRO A 244 -4.00 6.63 -8.06
CA PRO A 244 -3.95 7.92 -7.36
C PRO A 244 -5.31 8.60 -7.38
N ARG A 245 -5.79 9.03 -6.21
CA ARG A 245 -7.14 9.58 -6.06
C ARG A 245 -7.44 10.72 -7.04
N ALA A 246 -6.46 11.55 -7.34
CA ALA A 246 -6.62 12.71 -8.23
C ALA A 246 -7.07 12.34 -9.65
N VAL A 247 -6.81 11.10 -10.11
CA VAL A 247 -7.19 10.63 -11.45
C VAL A 247 -8.15 9.44 -11.41
N ALA A 248 -8.57 9.01 -10.24
CA ALA A 248 -9.33 7.78 -10.06
C ALA A 248 -10.69 7.81 -10.80
N ALA A 249 -11.41 8.91 -10.76
CA ALA A 249 -12.69 9.04 -11.48
C ALA A 249 -12.52 8.94 -13.00
N ASP A 250 -11.44 9.51 -13.55
CA ASP A 250 -11.16 9.42 -14.98
C ASP A 250 -10.71 8.01 -15.37
N ALA A 251 -9.82 7.39 -14.58
CA ALA A 251 -9.40 6.02 -14.79
C ALA A 251 -10.61 5.06 -14.81
N ALA A 252 -11.53 5.20 -13.85
CA ALA A 252 -12.74 4.38 -13.79
C ALA A 252 -13.64 4.55 -15.02
N ARG A 253 -13.78 5.78 -15.55
CA ARG A 253 -14.58 6.03 -16.75
C ARG A 253 -14.00 5.37 -17.99
N TYR A 254 -12.69 5.45 -18.19
CA TYR A 254 -12.02 4.72 -19.28
C TYR A 254 -12.13 3.21 -19.10
N ALA A 255 -11.84 2.70 -17.89
CA ALA A 255 -11.94 1.29 -17.55
C ALA A 255 -13.35 0.72 -17.83
N ARG A 256 -14.39 1.45 -17.49
CA ARG A 256 -15.79 1.05 -17.73
C ARG A 256 -16.09 0.88 -19.22
N ARG A 257 -15.58 1.78 -20.05
CA ARG A 257 -15.72 1.68 -21.51
C ARG A 257 -15.02 0.42 -22.06
N ILE A 258 -13.81 0.14 -21.56
CA ILE A 258 -13.03 -1.04 -21.98
C ILE A 258 -13.74 -2.32 -21.55
N LEU A 259 -14.13 -2.44 -20.29
CA LEU A 259 -14.89 -3.58 -19.78
C LEU A 259 -16.15 -3.85 -20.58
N SER A 260 -16.90 -2.80 -20.95
CA SER A 260 -18.12 -2.98 -21.74
C SER A 260 -17.86 -3.61 -23.11
N GLY A 261 -16.81 -3.16 -23.80
CA GLY A 261 -16.36 -3.75 -25.07
C GLY A 261 -15.88 -5.20 -24.94
N ASP A 262 -15.09 -5.47 -23.92
CA ASP A 262 -14.57 -6.80 -23.61
C ASP A 262 -15.69 -7.79 -23.27
N THR A 263 -16.67 -7.37 -22.46
CA THR A 263 -17.82 -8.21 -22.08
C THR A 263 -18.64 -8.57 -23.31
N GLU A 264 -18.90 -7.60 -24.21
CA GLU A 264 -19.61 -7.89 -25.47
C GLU A 264 -18.81 -8.84 -26.37
N GLY A 265 -17.52 -8.60 -26.55
CA GLY A 265 -16.64 -9.45 -27.33
C GLY A 265 -16.58 -10.88 -26.77
N ARG A 266 -16.40 -11.02 -25.45
CA ARG A 266 -16.37 -12.30 -24.74
C ARG A 266 -17.70 -13.06 -24.88
N ARG A 267 -18.83 -12.37 -24.75
CA ARG A 267 -20.17 -12.97 -24.92
C ARG A 267 -20.33 -13.61 -26.29
N LYS A 268 -19.90 -12.93 -27.37
CA LYS A 268 -19.93 -13.48 -28.72
C LYS A 268 -19.02 -14.71 -28.88
N LEU A 269 -17.88 -14.75 -28.19
CA LEU A 269 -16.99 -15.92 -28.19
C LEU A 269 -17.58 -17.09 -27.43
N TYR A 270 -18.22 -16.85 -26.27
CA TYR A 270 -18.94 -17.89 -25.51
C TYR A 270 -20.03 -18.52 -26.32
N GLU A 271 -20.83 -17.72 -27.01
CA GLU A 271 -21.89 -18.22 -27.91
C GLU A 271 -21.33 -19.11 -29.03
N LYS A 272 -20.24 -18.69 -29.68
CA LYS A 272 -19.58 -19.46 -30.74
C LYS A 272 -18.97 -20.78 -30.24
N LEU A 273 -18.48 -20.80 -29.02
CA LEU A 273 -17.86 -21.98 -28.39
C LEU A 273 -18.88 -22.88 -27.67
N GLY A 274 -20.14 -22.46 -27.57
CA GLY A 274 -21.17 -23.21 -26.82
C GLY A 274 -20.91 -23.26 -25.31
N LEU A 275 -20.21 -22.25 -24.76
CA LEU A 275 -19.91 -22.18 -23.33
C LEU A 275 -21.09 -21.62 -22.53
N PRO A 276 -21.36 -22.16 -21.32
CA PRO A 276 -22.36 -21.56 -20.43
C PRO A 276 -21.93 -20.14 -20.00
N LYS A 277 -22.91 -19.23 -19.94
CA LYS A 277 -22.67 -17.87 -19.42
C LYS A 277 -22.29 -17.93 -17.95
N ASP A 278 -21.35 -17.09 -17.58
CA ASP A 278 -20.91 -16.84 -16.21
C ASP A 278 -20.83 -15.33 -15.92
N LYS A 279 -20.48 -14.96 -14.70
CA LYS A 279 -20.37 -13.56 -14.25
C LYS A 279 -19.43 -12.68 -15.09
N SER A 280 -18.57 -13.25 -15.93
CA SER A 280 -17.66 -12.49 -16.78
C SER A 280 -18.29 -12.01 -18.08
N VAL A 281 -19.51 -12.47 -18.39
CA VAL A 281 -20.26 -12.16 -19.61
C VAL A 281 -21.71 -11.70 -19.32
N GLU A 282 -22.10 -11.64 -18.07
CA GLU A 282 -23.36 -11.04 -17.60
C GLU A 282 -23.26 -9.51 -17.58
#